data_c96e244e70be05c0ec74476da659c746
#
_entry.id   c96e244e70be05c0ec74476da659c746
#
_cell.length_a   1.000
_cell.length_b   1.000
_cell.length_c   1.000
_cell.angle_alpha   90.00
_cell.angle_beta   90.00
_cell.angle_gamma   90.00
#
_symmetry.space_group_name_H-M   'P 1'
#
loop_
_entity.id
_entity.type
_entity.pdbx_description
1 polymer ?
#
loop_
_entity_poly.entity_id
_entity_poly.type
_entity_poly.pdbx_seq_one_letter_code
_entity_poly.pdbx_strand_id
1 'polypeptide(L)'
;MKIKMQRTFYPVGQGGFYSESFKAENNNFNVVYDCGSLSRGVDKVISNSFDKNEDIDILFISHFDSDHVNKINILKNSVGKIKTVIMPLLSEEDRNFFLFVYKLLGSKYKNSLDILNNPKEFFGRETKII
;
A
#
# COMPACT_ATOMS: atom_id res chain seq x y z
N MET A 1 11.82 29.02 -1.00
CA MET A 1 11.26 27.78 -1.59
C MET A 1 9.87 27.54 -1.01
N LYS A 2 8.88 27.40 -1.87
CA LYS A 2 7.52 27.07 -1.43
C LYS A 2 7.28 25.58 -1.58
N ILE A 3 6.79 24.94 -0.53
CA ILE A 3 6.36 23.56 -0.54
C ILE A 3 4.84 23.54 -0.44
N LYS A 4 4.19 22.92 -1.42
CA LYS A 4 2.75 22.68 -1.37
C LYS A 4 2.52 21.28 -0.83
N MET A 5 1.63 21.17 0.15
CA MET A 5 1.21 19.90 0.70
C MET A 5 -0.25 19.64 0.37
N GLN A 6 -0.54 18.45 -0.12
CA GLN A 6 -1.91 18.03 -0.41
C GLN A 6 -2.20 16.72 0.33
N ARG A 7 -3.28 16.69 1.06
CA ARG A 7 -3.81 15.49 1.69
C ARG A 7 -4.98 14.98 0.89
N THR A 8 -5.01 13.70 0.62
CA THR A 8 -6.10 13.11 -0.15
C THR A 8 -6.65 11.90 0.60
N PHE A 9 -7.94 11.98 0.92
CA PHE A 9 -8.71 10.86 1.45
C PHE A 9 -9.48 10.27 0.28
N TYR A 10 -9.06 9.10 -0.19
CA TYR A 10 -9.68 8.49 -1.35
C TYR A 10 -11.01 7.82 -0.98
N PRO A 11 -12.03 7.91 -1.85
CA PRO A 11 -13.35 7.36 -1.56
C PRO A 11 -13.38 5.85 -1.79
N VAL A 12 -12.77 5.10 -0.88
CA VAL A 12 -12.69 3.63 -0.97
C VAL A 12 -13.73 2.92 -0.12
N GLY A 13 -14.60 3.67 0.57
CA GLY A 13 -15.62 3.07 1.43
C GLY A 13 -15.00 2.37 2.63
N GLN A 14 -15.37 1.11 2.84
CA GLN A 14 -14.86 0.34 3.98
C GLN A 14 -13.44 -0.14 3.71
N GLY A 15 -12.48 0.62 4.19
CA GLY A 15 -11.07 0.32 3.99
C GLY A 15 -10.20 1.52 4.32
N GLY A 16 -8.96 1.49 3.88
CA GLY A 16 -7.99 2.56 4.08
C GLY A 16 -7.20 2.88 2.83
N PHE A 17 -7.23 4.12 2.42
CA PHE A 17 -6.37 4.64 1.37
C PHE A 17 -6.30 6.16 1.52
N TYR A 18 -5.13 6.64 1.93
CA TYR A 18 -4.89 8.04 2.20
C TYR A 18 -3.48 8.40 1.72
N SER A 19 -3.32 9.61 1.18
CA SER A 19 -1.99 10.06 0.77
C SER A 19 -1.70 11.48 1.20
N GLU A 20 -0.41 11.75 1.33
CA GLU A 20 0.12 13.09 1.48
C GLU A 20 1.15 13.31 0.37
N SER A 21 0.97 14.38 -0.38
CA SER A 21 1.88 14.75 -1.47
C SER A 21 2.52 16.09 -1.16
N PHE A 22 3.84 16.13 -1.25
CA PHE A 22 4.64 17.34 -1.04
C PHE A 22 5.27 17.73 -2.37
N LYS A 23 4.94 18.92 -2.83
CA LYS A 23 5.44 19.43 -4.13
C LYS A 23 6.30 20.66 -3.91
N ALA A 24 7.53 20.62 -4.42
CA ALA A 24 8.48 21.74 -4.37
C ALA A 24 9.16 21.84 -5.73
N GLU A 25 8.85 22.87 -6.50
CA GLU A 25 9.37 23.07 -7.84
C GLU A 25 9.13 21.85 -8.73
N ASN A 26 10.19 21.12 -9.13
CA ASN A 26 10.09 19.93 -9.97
C ASN A 26 10.11 18.62 -9.18
N ASN A 27 10.10 18.71 -7.86
CA ASN A 27 10.20 17.53 -7.00
C ASN A 27 8.86 17.24 -6.33
N ASN A 28 8.43 15.99 -6.44
CA ASN A 28 7.27 15.48 -5.75
C ASN A 28 7.70 14.40 -4.76
N PHE A 29 7.09 14.41 -3.58
CA PHE A 29 7.30 13.38 -2.57
C PHE A 29 5.94 12.86 -2.14
N ASN A 30 5.66 11.59 -2.38
CA ASN A 30 4.36 10.99 -2.14
C ASN A 30 4.44 9.95 -1.02
N VAL A 31 3.59 10.11 -0.03
CA VAL A 31 3.44 9.17 1.08
C VAL A 31 2.03 8.61 1.05
N VAL A 32 1.91 7.29 1.08
CA VAL A 32 0.63 6.59 1.09
C VAL A 32 0.51 5.80 2.39
N TYR A 33 -0.67 5.85 2.99
CA TYR A 33 -1.03 5.11 4.21
C TYR A 33 -2.11 4.10 3.85
N ASP A 34 -1.75 2.84 3.84
CA ASP A 34 -2.61 1.71 3.47
C ASP A 34 -3.15 1.81 2.04
N CYS A 35 -3.62 0.72 1.51
CA CYS A 35 -4.31 0.70 0.24
C CYS A 35 -5.18 -0.56 0.17
N GLY A 36 -6.43 -0.42 0.60
CA GLY A 36 -7.35 -1.54 0.61
C GLY A 36 -8.79 -1.12 0.77
N SER A 37 -9.70 -2.02 0.42
CA SER A 37 -11.13 -1.80 0.56
C SER A 37 -11.89 -3.11 0.45
N LEU A 38 -12.97 -3.23 1.22
CA LEU A 38 -13.95 -4.30 1.07
C LEU A 38 -15.13 -3.87 0.19
N SER A 39 -15.17 -2.61 -0.22
CA SER A 39 -16.23 -2.08 -1.07
C SER A 39 -15.99 -2.46 -2.53
N ARG A 40 -17.07 -2.56 -3.31
CA ARG A 40 -16.98 -2.84 -4.74
C ARG A 40 -16.71 -1.57 -5.54
N GLY A 41 -16.11 -1.73 -6.72
CA GLY A 41 -15.94 -0.65 -7.68
C GLY A 41 -14.88 0.37 -7.33
N VAL A 42 -13.98 0.06 -6.41
CA VAL A 42 -12.92 0.98 -5.98
C VAL A 42 -11.62 0.85 -6.78
N ASP A 43 -11.50 -0.16 -7.63
CA ASP A 43 -10.24 -0.41 -8.35
C ASP A 43 -9.84 0.78 -9.22
N LYS A 44 -10.81 1.46 -9.84
CA LYS A 44 -10.55 2.67 -10.63
C LYS A 44 -10.09 3.84 -9.75
N VAL A 45 -10.60 3.96 -8.53
CA VAL A 45 -10.13 4.97 -7.58
C VAL A 45 -8.64 4.77 -7.32
N ILE A 46 -8.23 3.53 -7.11
CA ILE A 46 -6.83 3.20 -6.87
C ILE A 46 -5.99 3.46 -8.12
N SER A 47 -6.41 2.93 -9.28
CA SER A 47 -5.62 3.05 -10.51
C SER A 47 -5.52 4.49 -11.03
N ASN A 48 -6.45 5.36 -10.66
CA ASN A 48 -6.45 6.77 -11.06
C ASN A 48 -5.86 7.70 -10.01
N SER A 49 -5.40 7.18 -8.88
CA SER A 49 -4.95 8.00 -7.75
C SER A 49 -3.66 8.78 -8.03
N PHE A 50 -2.77 8.20 -8.80
CA PHE A 50 -1.48 8.81 -9.18
C PHE A 50 -1.25 8.62 -10.67
N ASP A 51 -0.44 9.49 -11.25
CA ASP A 51 -0.01 9.33 -12.64
C ASP A 51 0.97 8.15 -12.74
N LYS A 52 0.98 7.53 -13.91
CA LYS A 52 1.79 6.33 -14.14
C LYS A 52 3.30 6.56 -13.98
N ASN A 53 3.73 7.82 -14.15
CA ASN A 53 5.14 8.21 -14.02
C ASN A 53 5.49 8.68 -12.61
N GLU A 54 4.49 8.83 -11.74
CA GLU A 54 4.73 9.20 -10.35
C GLU A 54 5.19 7.99 -9.55
N ASP A 55 6.12 8.23 -8.63
CA ASP A 55 6.56 7.23 -7.67
C ASP A 55 5.88 7.45 -6.33
N ILE A 56 5.69 6.38 -5.59
CA ILE A 56 5.35 6.43 -4.17
C ILE A 56 6.67 6.34 -3.41
N ASP A 57 7.00 7.40 -2.68
CA ASP A 57 8.26 7.44 -1.94
C ASP A 57 8.20 6.57 -0.70
N ILE A 58 7.10 6.64 0.03
CA ILE A 58 6.87 5.81 1.21
C ILE A 58 5.45 5.27 1.18
N LEU A 59 5.30 3.97 1.35
CA LEU A 59 4.05 3.31 1.64
C LEU A 59 4.09 2.79 3.08
N PHE A 60 3.20 3.30 3.93
CA PHE A 60 3.01 2.79 5.28
C PHE A 60 1.90 1.75 5.27
N ILE A 61 2.16 0.60 5.83
CA ILE A 61 1.15 -0.43 6.09
C ILE A 61 0.88 -0.43 7.58
N SER A 62 -0.33 -0.05 7.99
CA SER A 62 -0.70 0.04 9.40
C SER A 62 -0.91 -1.34 10.01
N HIS A 63 -1.54 -2.23 9.26
CA HIS A 63 -1.72 -3.64 9.62
C HIS A 63 -2.00 -4.44 8.35
N PHE A 64 -2.07 -5.76 8.47
CA PHE A 64 -2.12 -6.64 7.31
C PHE A 64 -3.53 -7.10 6.94
N ASP A 65 -4.56 -6.56 7.58
CA ASP A 65 -5.94 -6.92 7.26
C ASP A 65 -6.30 -6.57 5.82
N SER A 66 -7.16 -7.37 5.23
CA SER A 66 -7.50 -7.28 3.82
C SER A 66 -7.95 -5.88 3.39
N ASP A 67 -8.78 -5.22 4.20
CA ASP A 67 -9.32 -3.89 3.89
C ASP A 67 -8.28 -2.77 3.91
N HIS A 68 -7.03 -3.07 4.28
CA HIS A 68 -5.92 -2.11 4.31
C HIS A 68 -4.80 -2.46 3.32
N VAL A 69 -4.78 -3.67 2.77
CA VAL A 69 -3.69 -4.10 1.88
C VAL A 69 -4.16 -4.75 0.58
N ASN A 70 -5.44 -5.07 0.45
CA ASN A 70 -5.92 -5.89 -0.66
C ASN A 70 -5.89 -5.20 -2.03
N LYS A 71 -5.61 -3.90 -2.08
CA LYS A 71 -5.51 -3.13 -3.32
C LYS A 71 -4.08 -2.63 -3.62
N ILE A 72 -3.11 -3.03 -2.81
CA ILE A 72 -1.70 -2.61 -3.02
C ILE A 72 -1.18 -3.11 -4.37
N ASN A 73 -1.57 -4.29 -4.80
CA ASN A 73 -1.17 -4.81 -6.11
C ASN A 73 -1.64 -3.90 -7.26
N ILE A 74 -2.85 -3.34 -7.14
CA ILE A 74 -3.38 -2.39 -8.14
C ILE A 74 -2.58 -1.10 -8.09
N LEU A 75 -2.34 -0.55 -6.90
CA LEU A 75 -1.53 0.64 -6.74
C LEU A 75 -0.13 0.45 -7.32
N LYS A 76 0.51 -0.64 -6.99
CA LYS A 76 1.86 -0.98 -7.46
C LYS A 76 1.94 -0.98 -8.99
N ASN A 77 0.90 -1.48 -9.65
CA ASN A 77 0.83 -1.53 -11.11
C ASN A 77 0.41 -0.20 -11.76
N SER A 78 -0.03 0.77 -10.96
CA SER A 78 -0.57 2.04 -11.44
C SER A 78 0.42 3.20 -11.33
N VAL A 79 1.54 2.99 -10.67
CA VAL A 79 2.56 4.03 -10.42
C VAL A 79 3.89 3.62 -11.03
N GLY A 80 4.87 4.51 -11.01
CA GLY A 80 6.21 4.20 -11.48
C GLY A 80 6.87 3.13 -10.63
N LYS A 81 7.06 3.44 -9.36
CA LYS A 81 7.57 2.48 -8.39
C LYS A 81 7.19 2.88 -6.97
N ILE A 82 7.23 1.92 -6.05
CA ILE A 82 7.14 2.15 -4.61
C ILE A 82 8.56 2.01 -4.07
N LYS A 83 9.13 3.11 -3.58
CA LYS A 83 10.55 3.15 -3.18
C LYS A 83 10.81 2.49 -1.84
N THR A 84 9.98 2.80 -0.85
CA THR A 84 10.14 2.30 0.52
C THR A 84 8.80 1.87 1.08
N VAL A 85 8.77 0.72 1.72
CA VAL A 85 7.62 0.22 2.44
C VAL A 85 7.98 0.10 3.91
N ILE A 86 7.16 0.70 4.77
CA ILE A 86 7.26 0.60 6.22
C ILE A 86 6.06 -0.18 6.71
N MET A 87 6.31 -1.27 7.43
CA MET A 87 5.26 -2.16 7.90
C MET A 87 5.51 -2.56 9.35
N PRO A 88 4.48 -3.03 10.07
CA PRO A 88 4.65 -3.45 11.44
C PRO A 88 5.65 -4.59 11.55
N LEU A 89 6.49 -4.51 12.58
CA LEU A 89 7.40 -5.61 12.92
C LEU A 89 6.63 -6.63 13.75
N LEU A 90 6.55 -7.84 13.25
CA LEU A 90 5.91 -8.94 13.93
C LEU A 90 6.96 -9.92 14.46
N SER A 91 6.69 -10.50 15.62
CA SER A 91 7.45 -11.65 16.08
C SER A 91 7.23 -12.82 15.13
N GLU A 92 8.15 -13.78 15.16
CA GLU A 92 8.00 -14.99 14.35
C GLU A 92 6.70 -15.75 14.68
N GLU A 93 6.34 -15.79 15.96
CA GLU A 93 5.10 -16.44 16.39
C GLU A 93 3.87 -15.74 15.84
N ASP A 94 3.81 -14.41 15.95
CA ASP A 94 2.69 -13.62 15.43
C ASP A 94 2.59 -13.73 13.93
N ARG A 95 3.71 -13.67 13.24
CA ARG A 95 3.77 -13.82 11.79
C ARG A 95 3.22 -15.17 11.35
N ASN A 96 3.63 -16.26 12.01
CA ASN A 96 3.16 -17.61 11.68
C ASN A 96 1.67 -17.75 11.96
N PHE A 97 1.18 -17.14 13.05
CA PHE A 97 -0.25 -17.13 13.38
C PHE A 97 -1.06 -16.43 12.27
N PHE A 98 -0.65 -15.23 11.85
CA PHE A 98 -1.35 -14.50 10.80
C PHE A 98 -1.29 -15.22 9.46
N LEU A 99 -0.17 -15.84 9.11
CA LEU A 99 -0.07 -16.65 7.89
C LEU A 99 -1.07 -17.79 7.91
N PHE A 100 -1.22 -18.46 9.04
CA PHE A 100 -2.19 -19.53 9.21
C PHE A 100 -3.63 -19.03 9.05
N VAL A 101 -3.97 -17.94 9.75
CA VAL A 101 -5.32 -17.35 9.71
C VAL A 101 -5.67 -16.89 8.30
N TYR A 102 -4.76 -16.18 7.63
CA TYR A 102 -5.03 -15.66 6.29
C TYR A 102 -5.18 -16.77 5.25
N LYS A 103 -4.47 -17.86 5.39
CA LYS A 103 -4.68 -19.05 4.54
C LYS A 103 -6.09 -19.62 4.70
N LEU A 104 -6.60 -19.66 5.93
CA LEU A 104 -7.94 -20.14 6.20
C LEU A 104 -9.03 -19.21 5.66
N LEU A 105 -8.78 -17.91 5.64
CA LEU A 105 -9.77 -16.90 5.23
C LEU A 105 -9.92 -16.78 3.71
N GLY A 106 -9.00 -17.31 2.94
CA GLY A 106 -9.16 -17.48 1.50
C GLY A 106 -8.63 -16.33 0.65
N SER A 107 -9.11 -16.28 -0.59
CA SER A 107 -8.51 -15.48 -1.66
C SER A 107 -8.50 -13.98 -1.46
N LYS A 108 -9.45 -13.42 -0.69
CA LYS A 108 -9.45 -11.98 -0.41
C LYS A 108 -8.29 -11.53 0.48
N TYR A 109 -7.61 -12.48 1.13
CA TYR A 109 -6.42 -12.23 1.95
C TYR A 109 -5.12 -12.55 1.22
N LYS A 110 -5.17 -12.71 -0.11
CA LYS A 110 -3.99 -13.05 -0.90
C LYS A 110 -2.86 -12.04 -0.74
N ASN A 111 -3.16 -10.75 -0.82
CA ASN A 111 -2.14 -9.71 -0.64
C ASN A 111 -1.56 -9.74 0.76
N SER A 112 -2.41 -9.90 1.79
CA SER A 112 -1.95 -10.03 3.17
C SER A 112 -0.97 -11.19 3.32
N LEU A 113 -1.33 -12.34 2.76
CA LEU A 113 -0.50 -13.54 2.82
C LEU A 113 0.83 -13.35 2.10
N ASP A 114 0.79 -12.82 0.88
CA ASP A 114 1.98 -12.63 0.05
C ASP A 114 2.95 -11.61 0.68
N ILE A 115 2.42 -10.51 1.20
CA ILE A 115 3.24 -9.48 1.87
C ILE A 115 3.91 -10.04 3.12
N LEU A 116 3.16 -10.76 3.96
CA LEU A 116 3.71 -11.37 5.17
C LEU A 116 4.72 -12.46 4.87
N ASN A 117 4.44 -13.28 3.86
CA ASN A 117 5.28 -14.43 3.53
C ASN A 117 6.61 -14.00 2.91
N ASN A 118 6.56 -13.12 1.91
CA ASN A 118 7.76 -12.64 1.24
C ASN A 118 7.56 -11.23 0.69
N PRO A 119 7.76 -10.19 1.52
CA PRO A 119 7.55 -8.82 1.08
C PRO A 119 8.49 -8.40 -0.05
N LYS A 120 9.71 -8.90 -0.08
CA LYS A 120 10.68 -8.60 -1.15
C LYS A 120 10.18 -9.09 -2.50
N GLU A 121 9.60 -10.27 -2.56
CA GLU A 121 9.04 -10.82 -3.79
C GLU A 121 7.80 -10.05 -4.21
N PHE A 122 6.93 -9.70 -3.26
CA PHE A 122 5.71 -8.96 -3.55
C PHE A 122 6.00 -7.57 -4.12
N PHE A 123 6.87 -6.81 -3.47
CA PHE A 123 7.16 -5.43 -3.88
C PHE A 123 8.26 -5.31 -4.93
N GLY A 124 9.11 -6.31 -5.08
CA GLY A 124 10.25 -6.27 -5.99
C GLY A 124 11.55 -5.88 -5.30
N ARG A 125 12.66 -6.19 -5.95
CA ARG A 125 14.01 -6.02 -5.38
C ARG A 125 14.41 -4.57 -5.15
N GLU A 126 13.86 -3.65 -5.95
CA GLU A 126 14.19 -2.23 -5.87
C GLU A 126 13.48 -1.52 -4.72
N THR A 127 12.47 -2.14 -4.14
CA THR A 127 11.74 -1.57 -3.02
C THR A 127 12.43 -1.90 -1.71
N LYS A 128 12.72 -0.86 -0.92
CA LYS A 128 13.29 -1.03 0.42
C LYS A 128 12.18 -1.39 1.40
N ILE A 129 12.38 -2.45 2.15
CA ILE A 129 11.45 -2.87 3.20
C ILE A 129 12.07 -2.55 4.56
N ILE A 130 11.32 -1.86 5.39
CA ILE A 130 11.76 -1.50 6.75
C ILE A 130 10.83 -2.13 7.78
#